data_fbce94ee629e6926983170d3b82ffb35
#
_entry.id   fbce94ee629e6926983170d3b82ffb35
#
_cell.length_a   1.000
_cell.length_b   1.000
_cell.length_c   1.000
_cell.angle_alpha   90.00
_cell.angle_beta   90.00
_cell.angle_gamma   90.00
#
_symmetry.space_group_name_H-M   'P 1'
#
loop_
_entity.id
_entity.type
_entity.pdbx_description
1 polymer ?
#
loop_
_entity_poly.entity_id
_entity_poly.type
_entity_poly.pdbx_seq_one_letter_code
_entity_poly.pdbx_strand_id
1 'polypeptide(L)'
;MPAVGVSVQSRFLQYAAAQQWGDKEYNRLDKYTLAVPHPDATAALLAGGTELNGHFSNPPFQDQVLANKNVHVVLNSYDLLGPNSPTLLFATEKFRKDNPKTYKAFVDALAEAADFAQKDKAAAADTYIRVTKAKIDRDTLIKLIDNPQYEFTVTPKNTYKLADFLYRVGAIKHKPESWKDYFFQDERPLQGS
;
A
#
# COMPACT_ATOMS: atom_id res chain seq x y z
N MET A 1 -5.56 -11.82 4.32
CA MET A 1 -5.57 -10.43 3.80
C MET A 1 -6.84 -9.69 4.22
N PRO A 2 -6.90 -8.35 4.28
CA PRO A 2 -8.07 -7.64 4.87
C PRO A 2 -9.36 -7.79 4.06
N ALA A 3 -9.29 -7.90 2.73
CA ALA A 3 -10.47 -8.14 1.90
C ALA A 3 -10.07 -8.87 0.62
N VAL A 4 -10.77 -9.97 0.33
CA VAL A 4 -10.54 -10.78 -0.88
C VAL A 4 -11.11 -10.07 -2.11
N GLY A 5 -10.39 -10.09 -3.21
CA GLY A 5 -10.80 -9.57 -4.51
C GLY A 5 -10.75 -8.03 -4.66
N VAL A 6 -10.63 -7.27 -3.57
CA VAL A 6 -10.71 -5.80 -3.62
C VAL A 6 -9.59 -5.05 -2.89
N SER A 7 -8.96 -5.66 -1.88
CA SER A 7 -7.84 -5.02 -1.19
C SER A 7 -6.60 -4.91 -2.09
N VAL A 8 -5.71 -3.97 -1.79
CA VAL A 8 -4.44 -3.83 -2.50
C VAL A 8 -3.62 -5.13 -2.46
N GLN A 9 -3.63 -5.85 -1.33
CA GLN A 9 -2.99 -7.14 -1.17
C GLN A 9 -3.57 -8.18 -2.15
N SER A 10 -4.90 -8.22 -2.28
CA SER A 10 -5.55 -9.10 -3.24
C SER A 10 -5.18 -8.76 -4.69
N ARG A 11 -5.13 -7.47 -5.02
CA ARG A 11 -4.75 -7.02 -6.36
C ARG A 11 -3.29 -7.34 -6.70
N PHE A 12 -2.38 -7.27 -5.72
CA PHE A 12 -0.99 -7.68 -5.93
C PHE A 12 -0.86 -9.19 -6.12
N LEU A 13 -1.61 -10.00 -5.35
CA LEU A 13 -1.66 -11.44 -5.56
C LEU A 13 -2.19 -11.80 -6.94
N GLN A 14 -3.27 -11.14 -7.36
CA GLN A 14 -3.86 -11.33 -8.69
C GLN A 14 -2.92 -10.88 -9.81
N TYR A 15 -2.18 -9.78 -9.62
CA TYR A 15 -1.17 -9.34 -10.59
C TYR A 15 -0.05 -10.37 -10.72
N ALA A 16 0.45 -10.92 -9.61
CA ALA A 16 1.45 -11.99 -9.62
C ALA A 16 0.93 -13.26 -10.30
N ALA A 17 -0.32 -13.64 -10.04
CA ALA A 17 -0.96 -14.78 -10.70
C ALA A 17 -1.07 -14.57 -12.22
N ALA A 18 -1.45 -13.36 -12.65
CA ALA A 18 -1.53 -13.03 -14.07
C ALA A 18 -0.15 -13.05 -14.75
N GLN A 19 0.90 -12.61 -14.07
CA GLN A 19 2.27 -12.72 -14.61
C GLN A 19 2.71 -14.17 -14.79
N GLN A 20 2.34 -15.06 -13.86
CA GLN A 20 2.74 -16.45 -13.90
C GLN A 20 1.92 -17.30 -14.87
N TRP A 21 0.59 -17.03 -14.98
CA TRP A 21 -0.35 -17.90 -15.70
C TRP A 21 -1.18 -17.19 -16.77
N GLY A 22 -0.95 -15.89 -16.95
CA GLY A 22 -1.70 -15.04 -17.90
C GLY A 22 -2.95 -14.41 -17.29
N ASP A 23 -3.44 -13.34 -17.95
CA ASP A 23 -4.55 -12.52 -17.46
C ASP A 23 -5.86 -13.30 -17.25
N LYS A 24 -6.08 -14.39 -17.97
CA LYS A 24 -7.28 -15.24 -17.81
C LYS A 24 -7.29 -16.01 -16.48
N GLU A 25 -6.13 -16.20 -15.88
CA GLU A 25 -5.93 -16.95 -14.64
C GLU A 25 -5.61 -16.01 -13.46
N TYR A 26 -5.85 -14.70 -13.59
CA TYR A 26 -5.48 -13.72 -12.58
C TYR A 26 -6.05 -14.01 -11.19
N ASN A 27 -7.26 -14.56 -11.12
CA ASN A 27 -7.97 -14.87 -9.87
C ASN A 27 -7.78 -16.32 -9.39
N ARG A 28 -6.88 -17.08 -10.01
CA ARG A 28 -6.64 -18.51 -9.72
C ARG A 28 -6.36 -18.79 -8.26
N LEU A 29 -5.73 -17.85 -7.56
CA LEU A 29 -5.35 -18.00 -6.16
C LEU A 29 -6.44 -17.48 -5.19
N ASP A 30 -7.48 -16.78 -5.64
CA ASP A 30 -8.49 -16.17 -4.78
C ASP A 30 -9.20 -17.22 -3.88
N LYS A 31 -9.43 -18.41 -4.40
CA LYS A 31 -10.04 -19.53 -3.66
C LYS A 31 -9.27 -20.03 -2.44
N TYR A 32 -7.98 -19.67 -2.33
CA TYR A 32 -7.12 -19.98 -1.19
C TYR A 32 -6.99 -18.83 -0.22
N THR A 33 -7.71 -17.74 -0.41
CA THR A 33 -7.60 -16.54 0.41
C THR A 33 -8.80 -16.36 1.32
N LEU A 34 -8.52 -15.84 2.53
CA LEU A 34 -9.53 -15.50 3.52
C LEU A 34 -9.46 -14.01 3.87
N ALA A 35 -10.64 -13.42 4.12
CA ALA A 35 -10.75 -12.06 4.62
C ALA A 35 -10.55 -12.05 6.14
N VAL A 36 -9.38 -11.59 6.59
CA VAL A 36 -9.03 -11.48 8.02
C VAL A 36 -8.29 -10.18 8.24
N PRO A 37 -8.66 -9.36 9.25
CA PRO A 37 -7.92 -8.15 9.61
C PRO A 37 -6.45 -8.43 9.91
N HIS A 38 -5.58 -7.47 9.63
CA HIS A 38 -4.13 -7.68 9.81
C HIS A 38 -3.71 -8.09 11.23
N PRO A 39 -4.22 -7.48 12.32
CA PRO A 39 -3.85 -7.90 13.67
C PRO A 39 -4.21 -9.36 13.96
N ASP A 40 -5.42 -9.79 13.55
CA ASP A 40 -5.93 -11.13 13.79
C ASP A 40 -5.17 -12.17 12.97
N ALA A 41 -4.90 -11.86 11.68
CA ALA A 41 -4.10 -12.73 10.81
C ALA A 41 -2.65 -12.86 11.30
N THR A 42 -2.06 -11.78 11.84
CA THR A 42 -0.74 -11.80 12.47
C THR A 42 -0.72 -12.73 13.68
N ALA A 43 -1.67 -12.55 14.59
CA ALA A 43 -1.78 -13.39 15.80
C ALA A 43 -1.99 -14.86 15.45
N ALA A 44 -2.90 -15.17 14.51
CA ALA A 44 -3.18 -16.53 14.08
C ALA A 44 -1.96 -17.21 13.42
N LEU A 45 -1.24 -16.51 12.56
CA LEU A 45 -0.04 -17.04 11.91
C LEU A 45 1.09 -17.30 12.92
N LEU A 46 1.30 -16.43 13.89
CA LEU A 46 2.33 -16.57 14.92
C LEU A 46 2.00 -17.66 15.94
N ALA A 47 0.72 -17.84 16.28
CA ALA A 47 0.28 -18.90 17.19
C ALA A 47 0.49 -20.29 16.57
N GLY A 48 0.42 -20.42 15.25
CA GLY A 48 0.47 -21.71 14.55
C GLY A 48 -0.77 -22.57 14.83
N GLY A 49 -0.81 -23.76 14.22
CA GLY A 49 -1.92 -24.71 14.45
C GLY A 49 -3.28 -24.28 13.88
N THR A 50 -3.31 -23.23 13.08
CA THR A 50 -4.49 -22.75 12.36
C THR A 50 -4.41 -23.11 10.87
N GLU A 51 -5.51 -22.96 10.14
CA GLU A 51 -5.52 -23.13 8.68
C GLU A 51 -4.78 -22.01 7.93
N LEU A 52 -4.37 -20.93 8.65
CA LEU A 52 -3.64 -19.81 8.05
C LEU A 52 -2.15 -20.11 7.93
N ASN A 53 -1.72 -20.45 6.73
CA ASN A 53 -0.32 -20.77 6.40
C ASN A 53 0.43 -19.58 5.77
N GLY A 54 -0.23 -18.46 5.55
CA GLY A 54 0.36 -17.26 4.98
C GLY A 54 -0.46 -16.02 5.28
N HIS A 55 0.21 -14.86 5.25
CA HIS A 55 -0.41 -13.57 5.47
C HIS A 55 0.12 -12.57 4.45
N PHE A 56 -0.74 -12.07 3.57
CA PHE A 56 -0.38 -10.96 2.71
C PHE A 56 -0.65 -9.65 3.46
N SER A 57 0.40 -9.07 3.98
CA SER A 57 0.40 -8.02 5.00
C SER A 57 1.01 -6.72 4.50
N ASN A 58 1.12 -5.78 5.40
CA ASN A 58 1.82 -4.49 5.25
C ASN A 58 2.49 -4.12 6.58
N PRO A 59 3.42 -3.15 6.59
CA PRO A 59 4.01 -2.66 7.83
C PRO A 59 2.96 -2.11 8.81
N PRO A 60 3.13 -2.29 10.12
CA PRO A 60 4.21 -3.02 10.80
C PRO A 60 3.95 -4.52 10.96
N PHE A 61 2.82 -5.04 10.49
CA PHE A 61 2.38 -6.43 10.73
C PHE A 61 3.27 -7.45 10.03
N GLN A 62 3.74 -7.16 8.81
CA GLN A 62 4.68 -8.04 8.13
C GLN A 62 5.99 -8.18 8.89
N ASP A 63 6.48 -7.10 9.50
CA ASP A 63 7.74 -7.10 10.23
C ASP A 63 7.62 -7.90 11.54
N GLN A 64 6.44 -7.84 12.18
CA GLN A 64 6.15 -8.66 13.37
C GLN A 64 6.19 -10.15 13.05
N VAL A 65 5.60 -10.60 11.93
CA VAL A 65 5.63 -12.02 11.57
C VAL A 65 6.99 -12.47 11.08
N LEU A 66 7.76 -11.61 10.41
CA LEU A 66 9.11 -11.90 9.92
C LEU A 66 10.15 -11.98 11.05
N ALA A 67 9.85 -11.48 12.24
CA ALA A 67 10.67 -11.73 13.42
C ALA A 67 10.68 -13.22 13.84
N ASN A 68 9.71 -14.03 13.40
CA ASN A 68 9.67 -15.46 13.61
C ASN A 68 10.50 -16.17 12.52
N LYS A 69 11.52 -16.92 12.95
CA LYS A 69 12.46 -17.63 12.05
C LYS A 69 11.80 -18.69 11.14
N ASN A 70 10.59 -19.14 11.48
CA ASN A 70 9.83 -20.09 10.69
C ASN A 70 9.00 -19.44 9.58
N VAL A 71 9.02 -18.11 9.49
CA VAL A 71 8.29 -17.33 8.49
C VAL A 71 9.28 -16.72 7.50
N HIS A 72 8.96 -16.81 6.22
CA HIS A 72 9.76 -16.20 5.15
C HIS A 72 8.87 -15.53 4.12
N VAL A 73 9.43 -14.58 3.37
CA VAL A 73 8.75 -13.89 2.28
C VAL A 73 8.69 -14.80 1.06
N VAL A 74 7.49 -15.00 0.50
CA VAL A 74 7.27 -15.71 -0.77
C VAL A 74 6.86 -14.78 -1.91
N LEU A 75 6.37 -13.60 -1.59
CA LEU A 75 5.99 -12.57 -2.57
C LEU A 75 6.15 -11.18 -1.94
N ASN A 76 6.88 -10.32 -2.61
CA ASN A 76 7.08 -8.92 -2.24
C ASN A 76 6.54 -8.02 -3.37
N SER A 77 5.68 -7.06 -3.01
CA SER A 77 5.12 -6.12 -3.98
C SER A 77 6.17 -5.21 -4.63
N TYR A 78 7.26 -4.92 -3.92
CA TYR A 78 8.38 -4.13 -4.45
C TYR A 78 9.13 -4.90 -5.54
N ASP A 79 9.37 -6.20 -5.36
CA ASP A 79 10.00 -7.05 -6.38
C ASP A 79 9.07 -7.23 -7.60
N LEU A 80 7.76 -7.23 -7.35
CA LEU A 80 6.74 -7.43 -8.37
C LEU A 80 6.55 -6.20 -9.27
N LEU A 81 6.52 -5.01 -8.69
CA LEU A 81 6.16 -3.76 -9.36
C LEU A 81 7.29 -2.73 -9.40
N GLY A 82 8.35 -2.92 -8.61
CA GLY A 82 9.32 -1.89 -8.29
C GLY A 82 8.79 -0.88 -7.28
N PRO A 83 9.48 0.26 -7.09
CA PRO A 83 8.96 1.35 -6.27
C PRO A 83 7.59 1.75 -6.77
N ASN A 84 6.57 1.66 -5.92
CA ASN A 84 5.18 1.94 -6.30
C ASN A 84 4.42 2.62 -5.15
N SER A 85 3.36 3.33 -5.50
CA SER A 85 2.46 3.98 -4.55
C SER A 85 1.20 3.12 -4.33
N PRO A 86 1.19 2.22 -3.34
CA PRO A 86 0.07 1.31 -3.11
C PRO A 86 -1.10 1.98 -2.38
N THR A 87 -0.85 3.12 -1.74
CA THR A 87 -1.84 3.88 -0.98
C THR A 87 -2.05 5.24 -1.64
N LEU A 88 -3.30 5.58 -1.90
CA LEU A 88 -3.71 6.81 -2.54
C LEU A 88 -4.76 7.52 -1.70
N LEU A 89 -4.74 8.84 -1.71
CA LEU A 89 -5.81 9.68 -1.19
C LEU A 89 -6.68 10.14 -2.35
N PHE A 90 -7.98 10.10 -2.17
CA PHE A 90 -8.92 10.52 -3.21
C PHE A 90 -9.93 11.54 -2.68
N ALA A 91 -10.39 12.41 -3.54
CA ALA A 91 -11.48 13.34 -3.30
C ALA A 91 -12.38 13.40 -4.54
N THR A 92 -13.62 13.84 -4.37
CA THR A 92 -14.49 14.09 -5.53
C THR A 92 -14.09 15.40 -6.21
N GLU A 93 -14.29 15.47 -7.53
CA GLU A 93 -14.12 16.74 -8.25
C GLU A 93 -15.01 17.86 -7.69
N LYS A 94 -16.22 17.49 -7.25
CA LYS A 94 -17.14 18.44 -6.63
C LYS A 94 -16.54 19.04 -5.36
N PHE A 95 -15.96 18.23 -4.46
CA PHE A 95 -15.32 18.73 -3.25
C PHE A 95 -14.17 19.70 -3.60
N ARG A 96 -13.29 19.31 -4.53
CA ARG A 96 -12.17 20.14 -4.98
C ARG A 96 -12.64 21.47 -5.55
N LYS A 97 -13.67 21.47 -6.42
CA LYS A 97 -14.22 22.68 -7.05
C LYS A 97 -14.92 23.60 -6.05
N ASP A 98 -15.69 23.02 -5.14
CA ASP A 98 -16.47 23.81 -4.16
C ASP A 98 -15.61 24.32 -2.99
N ASN A 99 -14.48 23.66 -2.71
CA ASN A 99 -13.62 23.96 -1.56
C ASN A 99 -12.14 24.10 -1.94
N PRO A 100 -11.76 24.95 -2.91
CA PRO A 100 -10.41 25.00 -3.44
C PRO A 100 -9.36 25.36 -2.40
N LYS A 101 -9.68 26.25 -1.46
CA LYS A 101 -8.77 26.63 -0.37
C LYS A 101 -8.50 25.50 0.60
N THR A 102 -9.56 24.77 0.99
CA THR A 102 -9.44 23.62 1.89
C THR A 102 -8.67 22.48 1.22
N TYR A 103 -8.98 22.21 -0.05
CA TYR A 103 -8.28 21.22 -0.83
C TYR A 103 -6.78 21.53 -0.92
N LYS A 104 -6.43 22.79 -1.30
CA LYS A 104 -5.04 23.21 -1.36
C LYS A 104 -4.32 23.09 -0.03
N ALA A 105 -4.93 23.55 1.06
CA ALA A 105 -4.34 23.48 2.40
C ALA A 105 -4.08 22.03 2.81
N PHE A 106 -4.98 21.10 2.47
CA PHE A 106 -4.79 19.66 2.73
C PHE A 106 -3.61 19.09 1.95
N VAL A 107 -3.52 19.40 0.65
CA VAL A 107 -2.41 18.90 -0.20
C VAL A 107 -1.07 19.45 0.27
N ASP A 108 -1.02 20.72 0.66
CA ASP A 108 0.19 21.35 1.18
C ASP A 108 0.63 20.72 2.51
N ALA A 109 -0.31 20.49 3.43
CA ALA A 109 -0.04 19.83 4.71
C ALA A 109 0.41 18.38 4.52
N LEU A 110 -0.18 17.66 3.56
CA LEU A 110 0.24 16.29 3.23
C LEU A 110 1.67 16.26 2.69
N ALA A 111 2.03 17.19 1.83
CA ALA A 111 3.38 17.29 1.29
C ALA A 111 4.40 17.63 2.38
N GLU A 112 4.07 18.57 3.27
CA GLU A 112 4.90 18.92 4.43
C GLU A 112 5.09 17.71 5.37
N ALA A 113 4.02 16.98 5.66
CA ALA A 113 4.08 15.78 6.50
C ALA A 113 4.92 14.65 5.87
N ALA A 114 4.80 14.44 4.56
CA ALA A 114 5.60 13.48 3.82
C ALA A 114 7.10 13.85 3.86
N ASP A 115 7.42 15.10 3.59
CA ASP A 115 8.77 15.64 3.68
C ASP A 115 9.35 15.52 5.09
N PHE A 116 8.56 15.83 6.11
CA PHE A 116 8.96 15.68 7.53
C PHE A 116 9.28 14.22 7.84
N ALA A 117 8.37 13.30 7.49
CA ALA A 117 8.57 11.87 7.74
C ALA A 117 9.77 11.30 6.97
N GLN A 118 10.08 11.83 5.80
CA GLN A 118 11.23 11.41 5.00
C GLN A 118 12.55 11.93 5.58
N LYS A 119 12.58 13.16 6.11
CA LYS A 119 13.80 13.83 6.58
C LYS A 119 14.18 13.48 8.00
N ASP A 120 13.20 13.30 8.90
CA ASP A 120 13.40 13.03 10.32
C ASP A 120 12.61 11.80 10.78
N LYS A 121 13.20 10.63 10.55
CA LYS A 121 12.60 9.34 10.91
C LYS A 121 12.33 9.21 12.42
N ALA A 122 13.19 9.78 13.24
CA ALA A 122 13.04 9.73 14.71
C ALA A 122 11.82 10.54 15.16
N ALA A 123 11.70 11.79 14.71
CA ALA A 123 10.55 12.63 15.03
C ALA A 123 9.25 12.10 14.42
N ALA A 124 9.31 11.48 13.23
CA ALA A 124 8.17 10.80 12.62
C ALA A 124 7.70 9.62 13.46
N ALA A 125 8.62 8.78 13.96
CA ALA A 125 8.30 7.67 14.85
C ALA A 125 7.67 8.15 16.16
N ASP A 126 8.24 9.19 16.80
CA ASP A 126 7.68 9.79 18.01
C ASP A 126 6.27 10.31 17.79
N THR A 127 6.05 10.97 16.65
CA THR A 127 4.73 11.49 16.27
C THR A 127 3.73 10.36 16.05
N TYR A 128 4.13 9.30 15.34
CA TYR A 128 3.28 8.12 15.11
C TYR A 128 2.86 7.48 16.43
N ILE A 129 3.81 7.19 17.34
CA ILE A 129 3.52 6.58 18.64
C ILE A 129 2.58 7.47 19.46
N ARG A 130 2.84 8.77 19.50
CA ARG A 130 2.03 9.75 20.25
C ARG A 130 0.58 9.81 19.74
N VAL A 131 0.39 9.84 18.43
CA VAL A 131 -0.93 10.02 17.80
C VAL A 131 -1.73 8.73 17.82
N THR A 132 -1.10 7.60 17.46
CA THR A 132 -1.80 6.30 17.32
C THR A 132 -1.88 5.50 18.61
N LYS A 133 -1.10 5.88 19.63
CA LYS A 133 -0.92 5.10 20.87
C LYS A 133 -0.42 3.68 20.60
N ALA A 134 0.34 3.50 19.53
CA ALA A 134 0.88 2.22 19.12
C ALA A 134 1.81 1.65 20.21
N LYS A 135 1.63 0.36 20.49
CA LYS A 135 2.50 -0.41 21.42
C LYS A 135 3.66 -1.02 20.61
N ILE A 136 4.50 -0.18 20.05
CA ILE A 136 5.69 -0.58 19.32
C ILE A 136 6.90 0.10 19.97
N ASP A 137 8.00 -0.64 20.06
CA ASP A 137 9.26 -0.06 20.52
C ASP A 137 9.74 1.02 19.52
N ARG A 138 10.19 2.15 20.07
CA ARG A 138 10.59 3.33 19.29
C ARG A 138 11.71 3.03 18.30
N ASP A 139 12.76 2.36 18.75
CA ASP A 139 13.94 2.09 17.92
C ASP A 139 13.60 1.03 16.83
N THR A 140 12.72 0.11 17.14
CA THR A 140 12.15 -0.83 16.18
C THR A 140 11.37 -0.10 15.11
N LEU A 141 10.52 0.87 15.49
CA LEU A 141 9.76 1.66 14.53
C LEU A 141 10.68 2.52 13.64
N ILE A 142 11.71 3.15 14.21
CA ILE A 142 12.68 3.94 13.44
C ILE A 142 13.36 3.04 12.38
N LYS A 143 13.87 1.87 12.77
CA LYS A 143 14.48 0.92 11.84
C LYS A 143 13.52 0.48 10.74
N LEU A 144 12.24 0.30 11.08
CA LEU A 144 11.21 -0.10 10.13
C LEU A 144 10.97 1.00 9.09
N ILE A 145 10.76 2.24 9.50
CA ILE A 145 10.49 3.35 8.58
C ILE A 145 11.73 3.88 7.86
N ASP A 146 12.93 3.49 8.30
CA ASP A 146 14.20 3.77 7.61
C ASP A 146 14.55 2.72 6.54
N ASN A 147 13.72 1.70 6.36
CA ASN A 147 13.90 0.72 5.29
C ASN A 147 13.85 1.43 3.92
N PRO A 148 14.85 1.22 3.04
CA PRO A 148 14.94 1.90 1.75
C PRO A 148 13.78 1.59 0.78
N GLN A 149 12.98 0.57 1.06
CA GLN A 149 11.76 0.28 0.31
C GLN A 149 10.56 1.16 0.76
N TYR A 150 10.69 1.92 1.87
CA TYR A 150 9.63 2.80 2.36
C TYR A 150 9.99 4.25 2.05
N GLU A 151 9.13 4.88 1.27
CA GLU A 151 9.28 6.27 0.88
C GLU A 151 8.01 7.05 1.21
N PHE A 152 8.17 8.14 1.93
CA PHE A 152 7.10 9.08 2.20
C PHE A 152 7.16 10.18 1.15
N THR A 153 6.18 10.17 0.23
CA THR A 153 6.14 11.12 -0.89
C THR A 153 4.71 11.33 -1.36
N VAL A 154 4.41 12.51 -1.87
CA VAL A 154 3.15 12.79 -2.56
C VAL A 154 3.24 12.51 -4.07
N THR A 155 4.43 12.17 -4.57
CA THR A 155 4.63 11.85 -5.99
C THR A 155 4.21 10.40 -6.26
N PRO A 156 3.22 10.16 -7.13
CA PRO A 156 2.80 8.80 -7.46
C PRO A 156 3.87 8.06 -8.26
N LYS A 157 4.16 6.82 -7.90
CA LYS A 157 5.18 5.98 -8.55
C LYS A 157 4.56 4.68 -9.07
N ASN A 158 4.84 4.33 -10.31
CA ASN A 158 4.44 3.08 -10.98
C ASN A 158 2.96 2.71 -10.82
N THR A 159 2.08 3.70 -10.69
CA THR A 159 0.65 3.46 -10.50
C THR A 159 -0.01 2.93 -11.76
N TYR A 160 0.52 3.30 -12.93
CA TYR A 160 -0.03 2.91 -14.22
C TYR A 160 0.03 1.41 -14.46
N LYS A 161 1.08 0.71 -14.03
CA LYS A 161 1.19 -0.75 -14.19
C LYS A 161 0.00 -1.49 -13.57
N LEU A 162 -0.40 -1.08 -12.36
CA LEU A 162 -1.54 -1.69 -11.68
C LEU A 162 -2.86 -1.27 -12.34
N ALA A 163 -3.01 -0.02 -12.75
CA ALA A 163 -4.19 0.49 -13.43
C ALA A 163 -4.43 -0.20 -14.77
N ASP A 164 -3.39 -0.39 -15.59
CA ASP A 164 -3.47 -1.16 -16.84
C ASP A 164 -3.87 -2.62 -16.58
N PHE A 165 -3.27 -3.26 -15.58
CA PHE A 165 -3.66 -4.61 -15.17
C PHE A 165 -5.13 -4.68 -14.78
N LEU A 166 -5.61 -3.76 -13.93
CA LEU A 166 -7.01 -3.74 -13.51
C LEU A 166 -7.98 -3.58 -14.69
N TYR A 167 -7.59 -2.83 -15.71
CA TYR A 167 -8.36 -2.73 -16.94
C TYR A 167 -8.36 -4.06 -17.72
N ARG A 168 -7.19 -4.67 -17.93
CA ARG A 168 -7.05 -5.93 -18.68
C ARG A 168 -7.85 -7.08 -18.09
N VAL A 169 -8.00 -7.11 -16.76
CA VAL A 169 -8.80 -8.14 -16.08
C VAL A 169 -10.26 -7.73 -15.83
N GLY A 170 -10.68 -6.57 -16.35
CA GLY A 170 -12.07 -6.11 -16.26
C GLY A 170 -12.47 -5.55 -14.89
N ALA A 171 -11.52 -5.29 -14.01
CA ALA A 171 -11.78 -4.71 -12.69
C ALA A 171 -12.14 -3.20 -12.76
N ILE A 172 -11.68 -2.50 -13.80
CA ILE A 172 -12.10 -1.14 -14.15
C ILE A 172 -12.59 -1.11 -15.60
N LYS A 173 -13.56 -0.22 -15.88
CA LYS A 173 -14.27 -0.17 -17.17
C LYS A 173 -13.52 0.66 -18.23
N HIS A 174 -12.80 1.69 -17.80
CA HIS A 174 -12.13 2.61 -18.71
C HIS A 174 -10.62 2.39 -18.60
N LYS A 175 -10.00 2.22 -19.77
CA LYS A 175 -8.54 2.13 -19.84
C LYS A 175 -7.94 3.51 -19.63
N PRO A 176 -7.09 3.73 -18.63
CA PRO A 176 -6.32 4.96 -18.56
C PRO A 176 -5.24 4.93 -19.66
N GLU A 177 -4.95 6.08 -20.24
CA GLU A 177 -3.83 6.24 -21.18
C GLU A 177 -2.52 6.52 -20.44
N SER A 178 -2.64 7.14 -19.28
CA SER A 178 -1.51 7.45 -18.39
C SER A 178 -1.95 7.56 -16.92
N TRP A 179 -0.97 7.61 -16.01
CA TRP A 179 -1.24 7.86 -14.60
C TRP A 179 -1.93 9.23 -14.35
N LYS A 180 -1.77 10.20 -15.27
CA LYS A 180 -2.37 11.54 -15.16
C LYS A 180 -3.89 11.54 -15.27
N ASP A 181 -4.48 10.50 -15.83
CA ASP A 181 -5.93 10.43 -16.06
C ASP A 181 -6.74 10.25 -14.78
N TYR A 182 -6.10 9.77 -13.72
CA TYR A 182 -6.76 9.52 -12.43
C TYR A 182 -6.11 10.27 -11.26
N PHE A 183 -5.18 11.19 -11.52
CA PHE A 183 -4.68 12.15 -10.54
C PHE A 183 -5.12 13.57 -10.91
N PHE A 184 -5.50 14.35 -9.90
CA PHE A 184 -5.69 15.77 -10.11
C PHE A 184 -4.36 16.41 -10.49
N GLN A 185 -4.36 17.09 -11.64
CA GLN A 185 -3.23 17.89 -12.09
C GLN A 185 -3.34 19.26 -11.44
N ASP A 186 -2.69 19.43 -10.31
CA ASP A 186 -2.65 20.70 -9.58
C ASP A 186 -1.46 21.56 -10.02
N GLU A 187 -1.34 22.75 -9.41
CA GLU A 187 -0.26 23.70 -9.68
C GLU A 187 1.16 23.14 -9.43
N ARG A 188 1.28 22.07 -8.67
CA ARG A 188 2.53 21.32 -8.51
C ARG A 188 2.59 20.24 -9.59
N PRO A 189 3.50 20.37 -10.57
CA PRO A 189 3.70 19.31 -11.55
C PRO A 189 4.27 18.08 -10.83
N LEU A 190 3.42 17.07 -10.62
CA LEU A 190 3.88 15.77 -10.12
C LEU A 190 4.71 15.11 -11.22
N GLN A 191 5.92 14.69 -10.90
CA GLN A 191 6.77 13.87 -11.78
C GLN A 191 6.49 12.39 -11.51
N GLY A 192 5.22 12.01 -11.57
CA GLY A 192 4.77 10.65 -11.30
C GLY A 192 4.91 9.67 -12.46
N SER A 193 4.55 8.40 -12.23
CA SER A 193 4.55 7.33 -13.23
C SER A 193 3.46 6.26 -12.99
#